data_8d2a69afad479b47e503468bca897e3b
#
_entry.id   8d2a69afad479b47e503468bca897e3b
#
_cell.length_a   1.000
_cell.length_b   1.000
_cell.length_c   1.000
_cell.angle_alpha   90.00
_cell.angle_beta   90.00
_cell.angle_gamma   90.00
#
_symmetry.space_group_name_H-M   'P 1'
#
loop_
_entity.id
_entity.type
_entity.pdbx_description
1 polymer ?
#
loop_
_entity_poly.entity_id
_entity_poly.type
_entity_poly.pdbx_seq_one_letter_code
_entity_poly.pdbx_strand_id
1 'polypeptide(L)'
;KMDVDNLGAIFAFGLKQGKNNDVTLQRSLSKYLTLSRFIELFFGYKLKQICLDLSKKLQNKNENIFYINYAGGDDLVILGPIYGILQLANKIHIEFKEFVQNTNITLSAGIHIQNPKKPIRFGIKMADNALEASKSYVKDDRSKNAITIMNSTFSFEELPNILNKIETYRGYLNDKTNPLSRTGFYNIM
;
A
#
# COMPACT_ATOMS: atom_id res chain seq x y z
N LYS A 1 4.68 5.03 2.33
CA LYS A 1 4.93 4.08 3.40
C LYS A 1 3.74 3.12 3.51
N MET A 2 4.00 1.84 3.75
CA MET A 2 2.97 0.82 4.00
C MET A 2 3.39 -0.06 5.16
N ASP A 3 2.41 -0.69 5.81
CA ASP A 3 2.64 -1.54 6.96
C ASP A 3 1.54 -2.62 7.05
N VAL A 4 1.91 -3.80 7.55
CA VAL A 4 0.96 -4.91 7.75
C VAL A 4 0.10 -4.65 8.97
N ASP A 5 -1.20 -4.69 8.77
CA ASP A 5 -2.16 -4.42 9.84
C ASP A 5 -2.21 -5.53 10.87
N ASN A 6 -2.24 -5.14 12.14
CA ASN A 6 -2.46 -6.04 13.29
C ASN A 6 -1.42 -7.17 13.45
N LEU A 7 -0.25 -7.08 12.82
CA LEU A 7 0.74 -8.16 12.86
C LEU A 7 1.15 -8.52 14.30
N GLY A 8 1.37 -7.52 15.15
CA GLY A 8 1.67 -7.73 16.57
C GLY A 8 0.56 -8.50 17.30
N ALA A 9 -0.72 -8.18 17.02
CA ALA A 9 -1.87 -8.89 17.59
C ALA A 9 -1.98 -10.32 17.04
N ILE A 10 -1.69 -10.51 15.75
CA ILE A 10 -1.66 -11.84 15.12
C ILE A 10 -0.58 -12.70 15.78
N PHE A 11 0.60 -12.17 16.01
CA PHE A 11 1.67 -12.88 16.72
C PHE A 11 1.31 -13.15 18.19
N ALA A 12 0.64 -12.23 18.87
CA ALA A 12 0.29 -12.38 20.28
C ALA A 12 -0.90 -13.32 20.51
N PHE A 13 -1.92 -13.27 19.63
CA PHE A 13 -3.22 -13.90 19.87
C PHE A 13 -3.73 -14.77 18.72
N GLY A 14 -3.31 -14.49 17.47
CA GLY A 14 -3.87 -15.09 16.25
C GLY A 14 -3.45 -16.55 15.99
N LEU A 15 -2.45 -17.06 16.69
CA LEU A 15 -1.91 -18.41 16.51
C LEU A 15 -2.48 -19.41 17.51
N LYS A 16 -3.60 -19.08 18.16
CA LYS A 16 -4.29 -19.97 19.10
C LYS A 16 -4.99 -21.09 18.34
N GLN A 17 -4.74 -22.34 18.74
CA GLN A 17 -5.53 -23.50 18.36
C GLN A 17 -6.20 -24.09 19.62
N GLY A 18 -7.54 -24.20 19.63
CA GLY A 18 -8.27 -24.89 20.68
C GLY A 18 -9.77 -24.88 20.42
N LYS A 19 -10.32 -26.04 20.05
CA LYS A 19 -11.73 -26.36 20.25
C LYS A 19 -11.81 -26.98 21.64
N ASN A 20 -12.15 -26.25 22.64
CA ASN A 20 -12.58 -26.57 24.00
C ASN A 20 -11.91 -25.65 25.03
N ASN A 21 -12.60 -25.39 26.10
CA ASN A 21 -12.29 -24.40 27.16
C ASN A 21 -10.90 -24.48 27.86
N ASP A 22 -10.00 -25.33 27.42
CA ASP A 22 -8.60 -25.35 27.85
C ASP A 22 -7.74 -24.51 26.89
N VAL A 23 -7.65 -23.26 27.21
CA VAL A 23 -6.72 -22.33 26.55
C VAL A 23 -5.30 -22.62 27.03
N THR A 24 -4.76 -23.75 26.67
CA THR A 24 -3.32 -23.92 26.70
C THR A 24 -2.77 -23.10 25.54
N LEU A 25 -2.14 -22.00 25.86
CA LEU A 25 -1.38 -21.13 24.97
C LEU A 25 -0.20 -21.93 24.38
N GLN A 26 -0.45 -22.85 23.45
CA GLN A 26 0.62 -23.41 22.63
C GLN A 26 1.02 -22.35 21.60
N ARG A 27 1.78 -21.37 22.06
CA ARG A 27 2.57 -20.48 21.21
C ARG A 27 3.62 -21.34 20.53
N SER A 28 3.30 -21.90 19.37
CA SER A 28 4.28 -22.66 18.62
C SER A 28 5.30 -21.68 18.02
N LEU A 29 6.51 -21.71 18.50
CA LEU A 29 7.66 -20.96 17.94
C LEU A 29 7.78 -21.21 16.42
N SER A 30 7.47 -22.42 15.97
CA SER A 30 7.47 -22.78 14.55
C SER A 30 6.46 -21.95 13.74
N LYS A 31 5.23 -21.76 14.23
CA LYS A 31 4.23 -20.94 13.54
C LYS A 31 4.64 -19.48 13.47
N TYR A 32 5.22 -18.97 14.55
CA TYR A 32 5.75 -17.61 14.60
C TYR A 32 6.86 -17.41 13.55
N LEU A 33 7.85 -18.27 13.53
CA LEU A 33 8.97 -18.22 12.59
C LEU A 33 8.49 -18.39 11.14
N THR A 34 7.51 -19.27 10.90
CA THR A 34 6.94 -19.47 9.57
C THR A 34 6.25 -18.21 9.06
N LEU A 35 5.40 -17.59 9.87
CA LEU A 35 4.70 -16.36 9.48
C LEU A 35 5.68 -15.20 9.26
N SER A 36 6.66 -15.03 10.15
CA SER A 36 7.69 -13.99 10.02
C SER A 36 8.47 -14.16 8.71
N ARG A 37 8.94 -15.38 8.42
CA ARG A 37 9.65 -15.66 7.16
C ARG A 37 8.77 -15.49 5.92
N PHE A 38 7.49 -15.81 6.03
CA PHE A 38 6.55 -15.66 4.93
C PHE A 38 6.35 -14.17 4.56
N ILE A 39 6.23 -13.31 5.56
CA ILE A 39 6.13 -11.85 5.36
C ILE A 39 7.45 -11.29 4.81
N GLU A 40 8.58 -11.73 5.37
CA GLU A 40 9.91 -11.35 4.88
C GLU A 40 10.14 -11.74 3.41
N LEU A 41 9.65 -12.91 2.98
CA LEU A 41 9.71 -13.35 1.59
C LEU A 41 8.93 -12.41 0.65
N PHE A 42 7.76 -11.93 1.09
CA PHE A 42 6.98 -10.98 0.31
C PHE A 42 7.72 -9.65 0.14
N PHE A 43 8.13 -9.01 1.23
CA PHE A 43 8.78 -7.69 1.19
C PHE A 43 10.23 -7.75 0.68
N GLY A 44 10.95 -8.82 0.95
CA GLY A 44 12.34 -8.98 0.51
C GLY A 44 12.51 -9.37 -0.95
N TYR A 45 11.62 -10.21 -1.48
CA TYR A 45 11.73 -10.77 -2.83
C TYR A 45 10.59 -10.33 -3.75
N LYS A 46 9.33 -10.65 -3.40
CA LYS A 46 8.19 -10.42 -4.29
C LYS A 46 7.97 -8.93 -4.58
N LEU A 47 8.18 -8.06 -3.60
CA LEU A 47 8.09 -6.62 -3.77
C LEU A 47 9.01 -6.08 -4.88
N LYS A 48 10.24 -6.59 -4.96
CA LYS A 48 11.20 -6.18 -6.01
C LYS A 48 10.69 -6.54 -7.40
N GLN A 49 10.08 -7.72 -7.56
CA GLN A 49 9.49 -8.15 -8.81
C GLN A 49 8.31 -7.24 -9.19
N ILE A 50 7.42 -6.95 -8.24
CA ILE A 50 6.28 -6.04 -8.44
C ILE A 50 6.76 -4.66 -8.94
N CYS A 51 7.80 -4.10 -8.31
CA CYS A 51 8.39 -2.81 -8.71
C CYS A 51 8.95 -2.85 -10.13
N LEU A 52 9.69 -3.90 -10.48
CA LEU A 52 10.28 -4.07 -11.82
C LEU A 52 9.20 -4.23 -12.90
N ASP A 53 8.21 -5.09 -12.65
CA ASP A 53 7.16 -5.37 -13.63
C ASP A 53 6.29 -4.14 -13.88
N LEU A 54 5.96 -3.40 -12.82
CA LEU A 54 5.22 -2.16 -12.96
C LEU A 54 6.05 -1.07 -13.66
N SER A 55 7.36 -0.99 -13.36
CA SER A 55 8.25 -0.03 -14.04
C SER A 55 8.32 -0.29 -15.54
N LYS A 56 8.46 -1.55 -15.95
CA LYS A 56 8.42 -1.95 -17.36
C LYS A 56 7.12 -1.54 -18.03
N LYS A 57 5.99 -1.78 -17.37
CA LYS A 57 4.66 -1.41 -17.87
C LYS A 57 4.50 0.09 -18.06
N LEU A 58 5.03 0.91 -17.13
CA LEU A 58 4.85 2.35 -17.14
C LEU A 58 5.76 3.10 -18.10
N GLN A 59 6.99 2.62 -18.30
CA GLN A 59 8.00 3.32 -19.11
C GLN A 59 8.39 2.60 -20.40
N ASN A 60 7.94 1.37 -20.60
CA ASN A 60 8.40 0.51 -21.70
C ASN A 60 9.94 0.31 -21.71
N LYS A 61 10.59 0.46 -20.54
CA LYS A 61 12.03 0.31 -20.32
C LYS A 61 12.28 -0.69 -19.20
N ASN A 62 13.47 -1.29 -19.19
CA ASN A 62 13.87 -2.24 -18.15
C ASN A 62 14.47 -1.57 -16.90
N GLU A 63 14.25 -0.28 -16.72
CA GLU A 63 14.75 0.49 -15.59
C GLU A 63 13.70 0.57 -14.48
N ASN A 64 14.11 0.40 -13.23
CA ASN A 64 13.22 0.56 -12.08
C ASN A 64 13.04 2.05 -11.76
N ILE A 65 11.78 2.52 -11.80
CA ILE A 65 11.43 3.91 -11.45
C ILE A 65 11.12 4.08 -9.96
N PHE A 66 11.11 3.00 -9.21
CA PHE A 66 10.84 2.99 -7.78
C PHE A 66 12.13 2.78 -6.99
N TYR A 67 12.37 3.62 -6.02
CA TYR A 67 13.46 3.47 -5.08
C TYR A 67 12.94 2.90 -3.77
N ILE A 68 13.30 1.65 -3.46
CA ILE A 68 12.98 1.01 -2.20
C ILE A 68 13.98 1.53 -1.17
N ASN A 69 13.55 2.46 -0.32
CA ASN A 69 14.38 3.01 0.74
C ASN A 69 14.54 2.02 1.90
N TYR A 70 13.44 1.36 2.24
CA TYR A 70 13.38 0.33 3.27
C TYR A 70 12.28 -0.68 2.93
N ALA A 71 12.56 -1.94 3.13
CA ALA A 71 11.58 -3.03 3.09
C ALA A 71 12.06 -4.14 4.01
N GLY A 72 11.35 -4.40 5.09
CA GLY A 72 11.76 -5.43 6.06
C GLY A 72 10.72 -5.62 7.14
N GLY A 73 10.55 -6.86 7.57
CA GLY A 73 9.48 -7.23 8.48
C GLY A 73 8.12 -6.92 7.85
N ASP A 74 7.35 -6.06 8.50
CA ASP A 74 6.00 -5.64 8.13
C ASP A 74 5.91 -4.25 7.50
N ASP A 75 7.03 -3.52 7.47
CA ASP A 75 7.05 -2.11 7.09
C ASP A 75 7.86 -1.88 5.80
N LEU A 76 7.41 -0.96 4.97
CA LEU A 76 8.11 -0.55 3.76
C LEU A 76 8.02 0.95 3.48
N VAL A 77 9.08 1.48 2.89
CA VAL A 77 9.18 2.86 2.40
C VAL A 77 9.70 2.86 0.97
N ILE A 78 8.89 3.36 0.06
CA ILE A 78 9.23 3.45 -1.37
C ILE A 78 9.04 4.89 -1.86
N LEU A 79 9.90 5.29 -2.77
CA LEU A 79 9.88 6.58 -3.45
C LEU A 79 9.71 6.35 -4.94
N GLY A 80 8.98 7.25 -5.59
CA GLY A 80 8.77 7.16 -7.04
C GLY A 80 7.87 8.28 -7.57
N PRO A 81 7.59 8.27 -8.88
CA PRO A 81 6.66 9.22 -9.49
C PRO A 81 5.26 9.08 -8.90
N ILE A 82 4.56 10.20 -8.70
CA ILE A 82 3.25 10.26 -8.03
C ILE A 82 2.27 9.21 -8.57
N TYR A 83 2.06 9.19 -9.88
CA TYR A 83 1.12 8.26 -10.50
C TYR A 83 1.59 6.81 -10.38
N GLY A 84 2.89 6.56 -10.53
CA GLY A 84 3.49 5.24 -10.36
C GLY A 84 3.32 4.71 -8.94
N ILE A 85 3.49 5.56 -7.91
CA ILE A 85 3.31 5.18 -6.50
C ILE A 85 1.87 4.78 -6.20
N LEU A 86 0.86 5.46 -6.78
CA LEU A 86 -0.54 5.07 -6.61
C LEU A 86 -0.84 3.70 -7.22
N GLN A 87 -0.35 3.46 -8.43
CA GLN A 87 -0.48 2.15 -9.08
C GLN A 87 0.30 1.07 -8.33
N LEU A 88 1.49 1.39 -7.83
CA LEU A 88 2.30 0.47 -7.05
C LEU A 88 1.61 0.09 -5.73
N ALA A 89 1.02 1.05 -5.02
CA ALA A 89 0.27 0.78 -3.79
C ALA A 89 -0.90 -0.18 -4.04
N ASN A 90 -1.66 0.04 -5.11
CA ASN A 90 -2.74 -0.86 -5.52
C ASN A 90 -2.20 -2.27 -5.88
N LYS A 91 -1.13 -2.34 -6.65
CA LYS A 91 -0.53 -3.63 -7.06
C LYS A 91 0.02 -4.40 -5.87
N ILE A 92 0.72 -3.73 -4.95
CA ILE A 92 1.23 -4.36 -3.71
C ILE A 92 0.06 -4.90 -2.89
N HIS A 93 -1.01 -4.13 -2.70
CA HIS A 93 -2.18 -4.56 -1.94
C HIS A 93 -2.83 -5.82 -2.53
N ILE A 94 -3.05 -5.86 -3.85
CA ILE A 94 -3.62 -7.02 -4.54
C ILE A 94 -2.71 -8.25 -4.39
N GLU A 95 -1.42 -8.11 -4.70
CA GLU A 95 -0.45 -9.20 -4.64
C GLU A 95 -0.23 -9.71 -3.20
N PHE A 96 -0.30 -8.81 -2.21
CA PHE A 96 -0.21 -9.19 -0.80
C PHE A 96 -1.43 -10.00 -0.37
N LYS A 97 -2.64 -9.56 -0.74
CA LYS A 97 -3.89 -10.28 -0.45
C LYS A 97 -3.88 -11.68 -1.06
N GLU A 98 -3.44 -11.80 -2.31
CA GLU A 98 -3.29 -13.11 -2.99
C GLU A 98 -2.21 -13.97 -2.34
N PHE A 99 -1.12 -13.37 -1.89
CA PHE A 99 -0.01 -14.08 -1.26
C PHE A 99 -0.37 -14.62 0.11
N VAL A 100 -1.04 -13.81 0.95
CA VAL A 100 -1.39 -14.17 2.33
C VAL A 100 -2.61 -15.11 2.38
N GLN A 101 -3.55 -14.98 1.44
CA GLN A 101 -4.81 -15.77 1.37
C GLN A 101 -5.61 -15.75 2.69
N ASN A 102 -5.47 -14.68 3.47
CA ASN A 102 -6.17 -14.48 4.75
C ASN A 102 -6.72 -13.07 4.83
N THR A 103 -8.05 -12.96 4.91
CA THR A 103 -8.75 -11.66 4.94
C THR A 103 -8.54 -10.84 6.21
N ASN A 104 -8.00 -11.46 7.27
CA ASN A 104 -7.71 -10.76 8.53
C ASN A 104 -6.32 -10.10 8.55
N ILE A 105 -5.49 -10.39 7.55
CA ILE A 105 -4.16 -9.80 7.40
C ILE A 105 -4.21 -8.83 6.22
N THR A 106 -4.21 -7.56 6.51
CA THR A 106 -4.34 -6.48 5.53
C THR A 106 -3.13 -5.56 5.54
N LEU A 107 -3.11 -4.62 4.62
CA LEU A 107 -2.10 -3.56 4.55
C LEU A 107 -2.77 -2.20 4.69
N SER A 108 -2.13 -1.30 5.41
CA SER A 108 -2.45 0.13 5.38
C SER A 108 -1.32 0.92 4.74
N ALA A 109 -1.66 2.05 4.10
CA ALA A 109 -0.70 2.89 3.40
C ALA A 109 -0.87 4.38 3.69
N GLY A 110 0.25 5.08 3.76
CA GLY A 110 0.30 6.54 3.76
C GLY A 110 1.17 7.05 2.62
N ILE A 111 0.62 7.95 1.79
CA ILE A 111 1.33 8.56 0.67
C ILE A 111 1.46 10.05 0.90
N HIS A 112 2.70 10.54 0.82
CA HIS A 112 3.00 11.97 0.85
C HIS A 112 3.62 12.41 -0.46
N ILE A 113 3.13 13.53 -0.98
CA ILE A 113 3.63 14.16 -2.20
C ILE A 113 4.44 15.38 -1.81
N GLN A 114 5.69 15.46 -2.26
CA GLN A 114 6.54 16.60 -1.98
C GLN A 114 7.36 17.02 -3.20
N ASN A 115 7.86 18.25 -3.15
CA ASN A 115 8.84 18.72 -4.13
C ASN A 115 10.15 17.91 -3.96
N PRO A 116 10.79 17.43 -5.06
CA PRO A 116 12.03 16.66 -5.01
C PRO A 116 13.20 17.38 -4.33
N LYS A 117 13.18 18.72 -4.27
CA LYS A 117 14.21 19.53 -3.60
C LYS A 117 14.11 19.52 -2.07
N LYS A 118 12.99 19.04 -1.50
CA LYS A 118 12.84 18.93 -0.04
C LYS A 118 13.57 17.71 0.48
N PRO A 119 14.19 17.78 1.69
CA PRO A 119 14.85 16.63 2.28
C PRO A 119 13.87 15.46 2.49
N ILE A 120 14.30 14.28 2.09
CA ILE A 120 13.50 13.05 2.11
C ILE A 120 12.95 12.69 3.49
N ARG A 121 13.70 12.98 4.56
CA ARG A 121 13.28 12.71 5.95
C ARG A 121 11.91 13.32 6.30
N PHE A 122 11.62 14.51 5.75
CA PHE A 122 10.32 15.15 5.97
C PHE A 122 9.20 14.41 5.24
N GLY A 123 9.47 13.97 4.00
CA GLY A 123 8.51 13.17 3.23
C GLY A 123 8.18 11.85 3.90
N ILE A 124 9.18 11.15 4.42
CA ILE A 124 8.99 9.89 5.16
C ILE A 124 8.15 10.13 6.41
N LYS A 125 8.44 11.18 7.20
CA LYS A 125 7.66 11.53 8.39
C LYS A 125 6.20 11.87 8.05
N MET A 126 5.98 12.61 6.98
CA MET A 126 4.61 12.95 6.56
C MET A 126 3.86 11.73 6.01
N ALA A 127 4.53 10.82 5.32
CA ALA A 127 3.96 9.55 4.89
C ALA A 127 3.64 8.65 6.09
N ASP A 128 4.43 8.70 7.14
CA ASP A 128 4.18 8.01 8.41
C ASP A 128 2.91 8.54 9.10
N ASN A 129 2.77 9.85 9.22
CA ASN A 129 1.55 10.46 9.74
C ASN A 129 0.29 10.07 8.93
N ALA A 130 0.42 10.02 7.60
CA ALA A 130 -0.65 9.56 6.71
C ALA A 130 -0.97 8.07 6.92
N LEU A 131 0.05 7.23 7.16
CA LEU A 131 -0.14 5.82 7.49
C LEU A 131 -0.89 5.64 8.82
N GLU A 132 -0.56 6.42 9.85
CA GLU A 132 -1.29 6.38 11.12
C GLU A 132 -2.77 6.79 10.96
N ALA A 133 -3.07 7.76 10.08
CA ALA A 133 -4.44 8.09 9.73
C ALA A 133 -5.16 6.91 9.04
N SER A 134 -4.48 6.18 8.15
CA SER A 134 -5.03 4.97 7.53
C SER A 134 -5.30 3.86 8.53
N LYS A 135 -4.41 3.66 9.50
CA LYS A 135 -4.59 2.67 10.57
C LYS A 135 -5.75 3.01 11.52
N SER A 136 -6.10 4.28 11.60
CA SER A 136 -7.23 4.77 12.41
C SER A 136 -8.56 4.78 11.65
N TYR A 137 -8.55 4.44 10.35
CA TYR A 137 -9.74 4.44 9.50
C TYR A 137 -10.68 3.30 9.88
N VAL A 138 -11.97 3.61 10.01
CA VAL A 138 -13.05 2.64 10.30
C VAL A 138 -14.16 2.82 9.29
N LYS A 139 -14.56 1.74 8.64
CA LYS A 139 -15.70 1.68 7.73
C LYS A 139 -16.41 0.33 7.90
N ASP A 140 -17.72 0.35 8.06
CA ASP A 140 -18.57 -0.87 8.14
C ASP A 140 -18.03 -1.90 9.17
N ASP A 141 -17.72 -1.45 10.40
CA ASP A 141 -17.12 -2.25 11.48
C ASP A 141 -15.74 -2.86 11.18
N ARG A 142 -15.15 -2.52 10.05
CA ARG A 142 -13.77 -2.89 9.70
C ARG A 142 -12.84 -1.72 9.94
N SER A 143 -11.77 -1.95 10.65
CA SER A 143 -10.70 -0.97 10.85
C SER A 143 -9.52 -1.29 9.94
N LYS A 144 -8.78 -0.23 9.54
CA LYS A 144 -7.58 -0.36 8.72
C LYS A 144 -7.87 -0.75 7.26
N ASN A 145 -7.00 -1.47 6.59
CA ASN A 145 -7.09 -1.79 5.15
C ASN A 145 -7.37 -0.54 4.31
N ALA A 146 -6.67 0.53 4.61
CA ALA A 146 -6.94 1.87 4.07
C ALA A 146 -5.67 2.55 3.55
N ILE A 147 -5.89 3.57 2.76
CA ILE A 147 -4.83 4.41 2.21
C ILE A 147 -5.15 5.88 2.45
N THR A 148 -4.16 6.63 2.89
CA THR A 148 -4.25 8.08 3.07
C THR A 148 -3.34 8.79 2.08
N ILE A 149 -3.89 9.73 1.34
CA ILE A 149 -3.17 10.63 0.44
C ILE A 149 -3.77 12.03 0.52
N MET A 150 -2.93 13.06 0.59
CA MET A 150 -3.38 14.48 0.64
C MET A 150 -4.44 14.73 1.71
N ASN A 151 -4.28 14.14 2.88
CA ASN A 151 -5.20 14.19 4.04
C ASN A 151 -6.59 13.54 3.82
N SER A 152 -6.77 12.82 2.72
CA SER A 152 -7.97 12.03 2.46
C SER A 152 -7.68 10.56 2.69
N THR A 153 -8.49 9.91 3.53
CA THR A 153 -8.38 8.48 3.84
C THR A 153 -9.57 7.72 3.26
N PHE A 154 -9.29 6.62 2.60
CA PHE A 154 -10.32 5.76 2.00
C PHE A 154 -9.86 4.29 1.99
N SER A 155 -10.79 3.37 1.78
CA SER A 155 -10.49 1.94 1.72
C SER A 155 -9.62 1.60 0.49
N PHE A 156 -8.71 0.65 0.61
CA PHE A 156 -7.99 0.11 -0.54
C PHE A 156 -8.91 -0.46 -1.63
N GLU A 157 -10.11 -0.88 -1.28
CA GLU A 157 -11.12 -1.36 -2.24
C GLU A 157 -11.64 -0.25 -3.16
N GLU A 158 -11.54 1.02 -2.76
CA GLU A 158 -11.94 2.19 -3.56
C GLU A 158 -10.82 2.66 -4.52
N LEU A 159 -9.56 2.30 -4.22
CA LEU A 159 -8.39 2.76 -4.99
C LEU A 159 -8.44 2.42 -6.48
N PRO A 160 -8.88 1.21 -6.92
CA PRO A 160 -9.01 0.90 -8.35
C PRO A 160 -9.96 1.85 -9.08
N ASN A 161 -11.10 2.21 -8.46
CA ASN A 161 -12.05 3.16 -9.05
C ASN A 161 -11.47 4.57 -9.17
N ILE A 162 -10.67 4.99 -8.18
CA ILE A 162 -9.97 6.28 -8.20
C ILE A 162 -8.93 6.28 -9.33
N LEU A 163 -8.16 5.21 -9.47
CA LEU A 163 -7.18 5.06 -10.55
C LEU A 163 -7.83 5.11 -11.93
N ASN A 164 -8.96 4.44 -12.11
CA ASN A 164 -9.71 4.47 -13.37
C ASN A 164 -10.20 5.89 -13.71
N LYS A 165 -10.69 6.63 -12.72
CA LYS A 165 -11.06 8.05 -12.91
C LYS A 165 -9.86 8.90 -13.30
N ILE A 166 -8.71 8.72 -12.65
CA ILE A 166 -7.47 9.43 -12.98
C ILE A 166 -7.07 9.14 -14.44
N GLU A 167 -7.14 7.89 -14.90
CA GLU A 167 -6.82 7.53 -16.28
C GLU A 167 -7.79 8.21 -17.28
N THR A 168 -9.08 8.19 -16.99
CA THR A 168 -10.08 8.84 -17.82
C THR A 168 -9.78 10.34 -17.96
N TYR A 169 -9.51 11.03 -16.84
CA TYR A 169 -9.18 12.45 -16.86
C TYR A 169 -7.85 12.75 -17.56
N ARG A 170 -6.84 11.90 -17.41
CA ARG A 170 -5.59 12.02 -18.16
C ARG A 170 -5.83 11.87 -19.66
N GLY A 171 -6.73 10.97 -20.07
CA GLY A 171 -7.15 10.84 -21.47
C GLY A 171 -7.71 12.15 -22.01
N TYR A 172 -8.65 12.78 -21.29
CA TYR A 172 -9.22 14.07 -21.71
C TYR A 172 -8.20 15.22 -21.76
N LEU A 173 -7.23 15.26 -20.82
CA LEU A 173 -6.21 16.30 -20.81
C LEU A 173 -5.18 16.13 -21.94
N ASN A 174 -4.98 14.91 -22.42
CA ASN A 174 -4.03 14.58 -23.48
C ASN A 174 -4.67 14.46 -24.87
N ASP A 175 -6.00 14.60 -24.97
CA ASP A 175 -6.71 14.56 -26.24
C ASP A 175 -6.34 15.79 -27.06
N LYS A 176 -5.68 15.56 -28.21
CA LYS A 176 -5.26 16.61 -29.11
C LYS A 176 -6.42 17.16 -29.98
N THR A 177 -7.51 16.41 -30.09
CA THR A 177 -8.65 16.79 -30.93
C THR A 177 -9.66 17.65 -30.20
N ASN A 178 -9.84 17.44 -28.91
CA ASN A 178 -10.74 18.22 -28.05
C ASN A 178 -10.15 18.37 -26.64
N PRO A 179 -9.05 19.11 -26.47
CA PRO A 179 -8.39 19.20 -25.20
C PRO A 179 -9.26 19.96 -24.20
N LEU A 180 -9.65 19.31 -23.11
CA LEU A 180 -10.16 20.00 -21.94
C LEU A 180 -9.12 20.99 -21.43
N SER A 181 -9.46 22.27 -21.39
CA SER A 181 -8.55 23.24 -20.79
C SER A 181 -8.36 22.90 -19.30
N ARG A 182 -7.15 23.14 -18.78
CA ARG A 182 -6.89 22.94 -17.32
C ARG A 182 -7.87 23.73 -16.46
N THR A 183 -8.25 24.93 -16.91
CA THR A 183 -9.26 25.79 -16.24
C THR A 183 -10.63 25.16 -16.28
N GLY A 184 -11.05 24.57 -17.41
CA GLY A 184 -12.32 23.84 -17.52
C GLY A 184 -12.38 22.64 -16.58
N PHE A 185 -11.26 21.95 -16.37
CA PHE A 185 -11.17 20.82 -15.45
C PHE A 185 -11.40 21.25 -13.98
N TYR A 186 -10.84 22.38 -13.55
CA TYR A 186 -11.05 22.92 -12.21
C TYR A 186 -12.50 23.38 -11.94
N ASN A 187 -13.25 23.72 -12.98
CA ASN A 187 -14.66 24.14 -12.85
C ASN A 187 -15.65 22.97 -12.82
N ILE A 188 -15.21 21.73 -13.08
CA ILE A 188 -16.04 20.51 -13.04
C ILE A 188 -15.90 19.76 -11.69
N MET A 189 -14.82 20.05 -10.93
CA MET A 189 -14.57 19.52 -9.59
C MET A 189 -15.20 20.36 -8.49
#